data_a45bf19c02a3022d2acfa45a1343b9c0
#
_entry.id   a45bf19c02a3022d2acfa45a1343b9c0
#
_cell.length_a   1.000
_cell.length_b   1.000
_cell.length_c   1.000
_cell.angle_alpha   90.00
_cell.angle_beta   90.00
_cell.angle_gamma   90.00
#
_symmetry.space_group_name_H-M   'P 1'
#
loop_
_entity.id
_entity.type
_entity.pdbx_description
1 polymer ?
#
loop_
_entity_poly.entity_id
_entity_poly.type
_entity_poly.pdbx_seq_one_letter_code
_entity_poly.pdbx_strand_id
1 'polypeptide(L)'
;MHYEGNIIRPPSEANSILLQITVGCSRNKCTFCGAYKGERFRIKPDSIIMSDIAFAATHCRRQRRIFLCDGDGLIVPQKRLLTILQEIERQLPWVTRVGAYANSKSLKMKTLDELKALKAHGLGILYMGLETGDDVTLKKINKGAGSEEMIQMGKKARAAEIKLSITVLLGIAGKSRSNIHARETGRVLTAIDPEYVGALTLMLIPGTPLYQDYRDGKFFLLEPDDMLNELKTMIEATELSKGLFHANHASNYLPIKARLPKDKKKT
;
A
#
# COMPACT_ATOMS: atom_id res chain seq x y z
N MET A 1 21.27 -1.56 -11.96
CA MET A 1 19.99 -2.05 -11.37
C MET A 1 19.34 -3.02 -12.34
N HIS A 2 19.03 -4.21 -11.87
CA HIS A 2 18.45 -5.29 -12.69
C HIS A 2 16.93 -5.31 -12.50
N TYR A 3 16.22 -4.48 -13.26
CA TYR A 3 14.76 -4.44 -13.21
C TYR A 3 14.13 -5.48 -14.13
N GLU A 4 13.01 -6.08 -13.67
CA GLU A 4 12.22 -7.04 -14.41
C GLU A 4 10.75 -6.64 -14.37
N GLY A 5 10.08 -6.65 -15.52
CA GLY A 5 8.68 -6.24 -15.63
C GLY A 5 8.44 -4.76 -15.30
N ASN A 6 7.19 -4.46 -14.93
CA ASN A 6 6.78 -3.10 -14.57
C ASN A 6 7.10 -2.82 -13.10
N ILE A 7 7.93 -1.80 -12.85
CA ILE A 7 8.26 -1.36 -11.51
C ILE A 7 7.17 -0.42 -10.99
N ILE A 8 6.50 -0.84 -9.92
CA ILE A 8 5.44 -0.07 -9.29
C ILE A 8 5.91 0.48 -7.94
N ARG A 9 5.67 1.75 -7.72
CA ARG A 9 5.97 2.47 -6.49
C ARG A 9 4.87 3.48 -6.14
N PRO A 10 4.70 3.85 -4.86
CA PRO A 10 3.84 4.98 -4.49
C PRO A 10 4.40 6.30 -5.02
N PRO A 11 3.55 7.30 -5.35
CA PRO A 11 4.03 8.63 -5.78
C PRO A 11 4.97 9.29 -4.76
N SER A 12 4.76 9.07 -3.47
CA SER A 12 5.61 9.58 -2.38
C SER A 12 7.04 9.02 -2.39
N GLU A 13 7.29 7.92 -3.09
CA GLU A 13 8.61 7.30 -3.27
C GLU A 13 9.25 7.62 -4.64
N ALA A 14 8.77 8.66 -5.33
CA ALA A 14 9.30 9.08 -6.63
C ALA A 14 10.81 9.36 -6.62
N ASN A 15 11.32 9.91 -5.52
CA ASN A 15 12.73 10.27 -5.33
C ASN A 15 13.50 9.23 -4.49
N SER A 16 13.00 8.02 -4.36
CA SER A 16 13.69 6.93 -3.66
C SER A 16 14.52 6.10 -4.64
N ILE A 17 15.60 5.49 -4.15
CA ILE A 17 16.27 4.41 -4.87
C ILE A 17 15.27 3.26 -4.94
N LEU A 18 14.99 2.78 -6.13
CA LEU A 18 14.08 1.67 -6.34
C LEU A 18 14.88 0.37 -6.34
N LEU A 19 14.75 -0.44 -5.31
CA LEU A 19 15.43 -1.72 -5.18
C LEU A 19 14.40 -2.86 -5.34
N GLN A 20 14.47 -3.57 -6.46
CA GLN A 20 13.55 -4.67 -6.73
C GLN A 20 14.07 -5.97 -6.11
N ILE A 21 13.51 -6.38 -4.97
CA ILE A 21 13.87 -7.62 -4.28
C ILE A 21 12.90 -8.78 -4.56
N THR A 22 11.72 -8.45 -5.07
CA THR A 22 10.70 -9.42 -5.52
C THR A 22 10.23 -9.03 -6.93
N VAL A 23 9.61 -9.97 -7.63
CA VAL A 23 8.92 -9.73 -8.90
C VAL A 23 7.48 -10.13 -8.74
N GLY A 24 6.56 -9.27 -9.14
CA GLY A 24 5.12 -9.52 -9.03
C GLY A 24 4.55 -9.31 -7.63
N CYS A 25 3.38 -9.87 -7.38
CA CYS A 25 2.66 -9.74 -6.11
C CYS A 25 2.42 -11.12 -5.50
N SER A 26 2.74 -11.31 -4.20
CA SER A 26 2.56 -12.57 -3.48
C SER A 26 1.10 -13.03 -3.41
N ARG A 27 0.15 -12.12 -3.54
CA ARG A 27 -1.28 -12.41 -3.58
C ARG A 27 -1.80 -12.57 -5.02
N ASN A 28 -1.63 -11.58 -5.87
CA ASN A 28 -2.02 -11.48 -7.30
C ASN A 28 -3.41 -12.06 -7.69
N LYS A 29 -4.38 -12.03 -6.77
CA LYS A 29 -5.74 -12.59 -6.95
C LYS A 29 -6.85 -11.54 -6.86
N CYS A 30 -6.52 -10.27 -6.60
CA CYS A 30 -7.50 -9.21 -6.50
C CYS A 30 -8.17 -8.98 -7.86
N THR A 31 -9.51 -8.90 -7.86
CA THR A 31 -10.31 -8.84 -9.11
C THR A 31 -10.18 -7.51 -9.86
N PHE A 32 -9.77 -6.45 -9.16
CA PHE A 32 -9.61 -5.11 -9.74
C PHE A 32 -8.20 -4.81 -10.22
N CYS A 33 -7.19 -5.54 -9.71
CA CYS A 33 -5.78 -5.20 -9.91
C CYS A 33 -5.22 -5.85 -11.17
N GLY A 34 -4.68 -5.03 -12.07
CA GLY A 34 -3.98 -5.46 -13.29
C GLY A 34 -2.45 -5.39 -13.20
N ALA A 35 -1.89 -4.86 -12.08
CA ALA A 35 -0.49 -4.49 -11.99
C ALA A 35 0.51 -5.61 -12.28
N TYR A 36 0.18 -6.84 -11.86
CA TYR A 36 1.07 -8.00 -11.99
C TYR A 36 0.38 -9.21 -12.63
N LYS A 37 -0.69 -8.99 -13.41
CA LYS A 37 -1.34 -10.08 -14.15
C LYS A 37 -0.35 -10.66 -15.16
N GLY A 38 -0.25 -11.99 -15.18
CA GLY A 38 0.73 -12.70 -16.01
C GLY A 38 2.11 -12.89 -15.36
N GLU A 39 2.46 -12.13 -14.32
CA GLU A 39 3.72 -12.29 -13.61
C GLU A 39 3.63 -13.35 -12.50
N ARG A 40 4.55 -14.33 -12.55
CA ARG A 40 4.72 -15.30 -11.47
C ARG A 40 5.52 -14.68 -10.34
N PHE A 41 4.94 -14.64 -9.15
CA PHE A 41 5.64 -14.14 -7.97
C PHE A 41 6.92 -14.93 -7.68
N ARG A 42 8.03 -14.23 -7.45
CA ARG A 42 9.30 -14.78 -6.99
C ARG A 42 10.11 -13.76 -6.21
N ILE A 43 11.01 -14.24 -5.37
CA ILE A 43 12.04 -13.43 -4.72
C ILE A 43 13.29 -13.50 -5.60
N LYS A 44 13.93 -12.37 -5.89
CA LYS A 44 15.12 -12.31 -6.74
C LYS A 44 16.33 -13.00 -6.06
N PRO A 45 17.28 -13.56 -6.83
CA PRO A 45 18.51 -14.12 -6.27
C PRO A 45 19.30 -13.10 -5.45
N ASP A 46 19.91 -13.53 -4.34
CA ASP A 46 20.70 -12.65 -3.47
C ASP A 46 21.85 -11.97 -4.21
N SER A 47 22.51 -12.68 -5.13
CA SER A 47 23.58 -12.11 -5.95
C SER A 47 23.12 -10.89 -6.75
N ILE A 48 21.92 -10.92 -7.31
CA ILE A 48 21.34 -9.79 -8.05
C ILE A 48 21.00 -8.63 -7.10
N ILE A 49 20.37 -8.93 -5.94
CA ILE A 49 20.01 -7.90 -4.96
C ILE A 49 21.28 -7.21 -4.43
N MET A 50 22.31 -7.97 -4.08
CA MET A 50 23.58 -7.41 -3.58
C MET A 50 24.32 -6.59 -4.65
N SER A 51 24.30 -7.03 -5.92
CA SER A 51 24.83 -6.25 -7.04
C SER A 51 24.07 -4.93 -7.23
N ASP A 52 22.74 -4.94 -7.08
CA ASP A 52 21.93 -3.72 -7.19
C ASP A 52 22.18 -2.76 -6.01
N ILE A 53 22.42 -3.25 -4.81
CA ILE A 53 22.82 -2.44 -3.65
C ILE A 53 24.21 -1.79 -3.91
N ALA A 54 25.18 -2.54 -4.39
CA ALA A 54 26.52 -2.03 -4.74
C ALA A 54 26.45 -0.98 -5.85
N PHE A 55 25.62 -1.19 -6.88
CA PHE A 55 25.37 -0.19 -7.91
C PHE A 55 24.78 1.10 -7.30
N ALA A 56 23.78 0.98 -6.44
CA ALA A 56 23.18 2.13 -5.77
C ALA A 56 24.18 2.89 -4.90
N ALA A 57 25.10 2.17 -4.21
CA ALA A 57 26.15 2.77 -3.41
C ALA A 57 27.10 3.65 -4.22
N THR A 58 27.34 3.30 -5.47
CA THR A 58 28.20 4.08 -6.40
C THR A 58 27.45 5.24 -7.05
N HIS A 59 26.20 5.04 -7.49
CA HIS A 59 25.52 5.94 -8.41
C HIS A 59 24.38 6.75 -7.78
N CYS A 60 23.87 6.38 -6.58
CA CYS A 60 22.65 6.97 -6.00
C CYS A 60 22.93 7.77 -4.72
N ARG A 61 24.00 8.60 -4.70
CA ARG A 61 24.44 9.36 -3.52
C ARG A 61 23.49 10.49 -3.09
N ARG A 62 22.62 10.97 -3.99
CA ARG A 62 21.69 12.07 -3.72
C ARG A 62 20.40 11.61 -3.06
N GLN A 63 19.99 10.37 -3.27
CA GLN A 63 18.77 9.80 -2.72
C GLN A 63 18.98 9.41 -1.26
N ARG A 64 18.04 9.80 -0.40
CA ARG A 64 18.05 9.54 1.04
C ARG A 64 17.12 8.41 1.47
N ARG A 65 16.44 7.78 0.52
CA ARG A 65 15.45 6.74 0.77
C ARG A 65 15.58 5.63 -0.23
N ILE A 66 15.24 4.42 0.22
CA ILE A 66 15.09 3.24 -0.64
C ILE A 66 13.64 2.78 -0.58
N PHE A 67 13.12 2.33 -1.69
CA PHE A 67 11.85 1.63 -1.77
C PHE A 67 12.06 0.23 -2.32
N LEU A 68 11.71 -0.80 -1.51
CA LEU A 68 11.70 -2.19 -1.93
C LEU A 68 10.48 -2.42 -2.81
N CYS A 69 10.74 -2.51 -4.12
CA CYS A 69 9.70 -2.49 -5.15
C CYS A 69 8.93 -3.80 -5.24
N ASP A 70 7.85 -3.72 -6.01
CA ASP A 70 6.84 -4.71 -6.32
C ASP A 70 5.87 -5.03 -5.18
N GLY A 71 4.86 -5.86 -5.50
CA GLY A 71 3.61 -5.91 -4.76
C GLY A 71 3.67 -6.37 -3.30
N ASP A 72 4.81 -6.90 -2.81
CA ASP A 72 4.94 -7.35 -1.42
C ASP A 72 6.40 -7.61 -1.02
N GLY A 73 7.16 -6.56 -0.72
CA GLY A 73 8.54 -6.69 -0.25
C GLY A 73 8.66 -7.32 1.15
N LEU A 74 7.63 -7.14 2.00
CA LEU A 74 7.65 -7.68 3.37
C LEU A 74 7.52 -9.20 3.44
N ILE A 75 7.03 -9.87 2.38
CA ILE A 75 6.87 -11.34 2.34
C ILE A 75 8.20 -12.09 2.37
N VAL A 76 9.29 -11.43 2.03
CA VAL A 76 10.63 -12.03 2.03
C VAL A 76 10.93 -12.63 3.43
N PRO A 77 11.48 -13.85 3.52
CA PRO A 77 11.80 -14.49 4.79
C PRO A 77 12.64 -13.58 5.70
N GLN A 78 12.35 -13.61 7.01
CA GLN A 78 12.91 -12.68 8.00
C GLN A 78 14.43 -12.56 7.93
N LYS A 79 15.15 -13.68 8.02
CA LYS A 79 16.62 -13.69 7.97
C LYS A 79 17.15 -13.01 6.70
N ARG A 80 16.53 -13.30 5.56
CA ARG A 80 16.96 -12.77 4.27
C ARG A 80 16.67 -11.26 4.15
N LEU A 81 15.50 -10.82 4.63
CA LEU A 81 15.15 -9.40 4.61
C LEU A 81 16.07 -8.59 5.56
N LEU A 82 16.41 -9.14 6.72
CA LEU A 82 17.41 -8.53 7.64
C LEU A 82 18.77 -8.40 6.97
N THR A 83 19.27 -9.45 6.31
CA THR A 83 20.54 -9.39 5.57
C THR A 83 20.53 -8.28 4.51
N ILE A 84 19.43 -8.13 3.78
CA ILE A 84 19.27 -7.06 2.77
C ILE A 84 19.32 -5.67 3.43
N LEU A 85 18.60 -5.48 4.55
CA LEU A 85 18.57 -4.19 5.25
C LEU A 85 19.94 -3.85 5.88
N GLN A 86 20.61 -4.82 6.46
CA GLN A 86 21.98 -4.66 7.01
C GLN A 86 22.98 -4.30 5.92
N GLU A 87 22.86 -4.89 4.74
CA GLU A 87 23.72 -4.56 3.60
C GLU A 87 23.44 -3.16 3.05
N ILE A 88 22.16 -2.74 3.02
CA ILE A 88 21.79 -1.35 2.72
C ILE A 88 22.42 -0.38 3.73
N GLU A 89 22.29 -0.66 5.03
CA GLU A 89 22.85 0.16 6.10
C GLU A 89 24.38 0.29 5.96
N ARG A 90 25.06 -0.81 5.67
CA ARG A 90 26.52 -0.87 5.52
C ARG A 90 27.01 -0.10 4.27
N GLN A 91 26.38 -0.29 3.11
CA GLN A 91 26.85 0.28 1.84
C GLN A 91 26.29 1.68 1.54
N LEU A 92 25.09 2.02 2.07
CA LEU A 92 24.41 3.28 1.84
C LEU A 92 24.10 4.03 3.16
N PRO A 93 25.13 4.37 3.97
CA PRO A 93 24.92 4.95 5.32
C PRO A 93 24.22 6.32 5.29
N TRP A 94 24.08 6.96 4.14
CA TRP A 94 23.32 8.20 3.97
C TRP A 94 21.82 7.97 3.75
N VAL A 95 21.37 6.72 3.57
CA VAL A 95 19.95 6.38 3.45
C VAL A 95 19.32 6.42 4.84
N THR A 96 18.28 7.21 4.99
CA THR A 96 17.61 7.44 6.29
C THR A 96 16.36 6.60 6.48
N ARG A 97 15.86 5.96 5.43
CA ARG A 97 14.62 5.17 5.48
C ARG A 97 14.52 4.19 4.32
N VAL A 98 14.10 2.99 4.65
CA VAL A 98 13.62 2.00 3.68
C VAL A 98 12.10 1.90 3.76
N GLY A 99 11.41 1.86 2.62
CA GLY A 99 9.98 1.61 2.50
C GLY A 99 9.70 0.32 1.73
N ALA A 100 8.57 -0.31 1.96
CA ALA A 100 8.14 -1.50 1.22
C ALA A 100 6.62 -1.57 1.11
N TYR A 101 6.12 -2.26 0.07
CA TYR A 101 4.75 -2.75 0.11
C TYR A 101 4.62 -3.93 1.06
N ALA A 102 3.46 -3.99 1.71
CA ALA A 102 3.04 -5.09 2.56
C ALA A 102 1.56 -5.40 2.34
N ASN A 103 1.16 -6.60 2.65
CA ASN A 103 -0.24 -6.98 2.76
C ASN A 103 -0.51 -7.69 4.10
N SER A 104 -1.77 -7.95 4.40
CA SER A 104 -2.17 -8.63 5.63
C SER A 104 -1.44 -9.96 5.84
N LYS A 105 -1.27 -10.77 4.78
CA LYS A 105 -0.56 -12.05 4.85
C LYS A 105 0.91 -11.88 5.26
N SER A 106 1.65 -10.97 4.61
CA SER A 106 3.08 -10.76 4.93
C SER A 106 3.27 -10.20 6.34
N LEU A 107 2.40 -9.30 6.79
CA LEU A 107 2.37 -8.83 8.18
C LEU A 107 2.05 -9.94 9.18
N LYS A 108 1.09 -10.83 8.85
CA LYS A 108 0.71 -11.98 9.71
C LYS A 108 1.87 -12.95 9.91
N MET A 109 2.69 -13.16 8.88
CA MET A 109 3.85 -14.06 8.91
C MET A 109 5.03 -13.54 9.74
N LYS A 110 5.04 -12.28 10.16
CA LYS A 110 6.07 -11.70 11.02
C LYS A 110 5.58 -11.59 12.46
N THR A 111 6.41 -11.90 13.43
CA THR A 111 6.14 -11.54 14.83
C THR A 111 6.33 -10.05 15.07
N LEU A 112 5.89 -9.53 16.20
CA LEU A 112 6.14 -8.13 16.58
C LEU A 112 7.64 -7.85 16.71
N ASP A 113 8.39 -8.77 17.31
CA ASP A 113 9.83 -8.62 17.50
C ASP A 113 10.60 -8.70 16.17
N GLU A 114 10.14 -9.52 15.24
CA GLU A 114 10.67 -9.53 13.88
C GLU A 114 10.45 -8.19 13.15
N LEU A 115 9.28 -7.57 13.31
CA LEU A 115 9.01 -6.25 12.74
C LEU A 115 9.87 -5.17 13.41
N LYS A 116 10.04 -5.21 14.75
CA LYS A 116 10.94 -4.31 15.48
C LYS A 116 12.40 -4.46 15.03
N ALA A 117 12.84 -5.68 14.77
CA ALA A 117 14.19 -5.93 14.24
C ALA A 117 14.36 -5.32 12.83
N LEU A 118 13.37 -5.46 11.94
CA LEU A 118 13.39 -4.81 10.63
C LEU A 118 13.40 -3.28 10.77
N LYS A 119 12.63 -2.74 11.72
CA LYS A 119 12.61 -1.30 12.03
C LYS A 119 13.98 -0.80 12.48
N ALA A 120 14.66 -1.54 13.36
CA ALA A 120 15.99 -1.19 13.85
C ALA A 120 17.02 -1.07 12.72
N HIS A 121 16.84 -1.86 11.63
CA HIS A 121 17.69 -1.81 10.42
C HIS A 121 17.07 -0.96 9.29
N GLY A 122 16.29 0.07 9.63
CA GLY A 122 15.90 1.13 8.71
C GLY A 122 14.57 0.93 7.97
N LEU A 123 13.82 -0.18 8.17
CA LEU A 123 12.46 -0.31 7.60
C LEU A 123 11.52 0.68 8.30
N GLY A 124 11.33 1.85 7.71
CA GLY A 124 10.66 2.97 8.37
C GLY A 124 9.22 3.20 7.94
N ILE A 125 8.77 2.60 6.84
CA ILE A 125 7.39 2.74 6.35
C ILE A 125 6.94 1.51 5.57
N LEU A 126 5.69 1.11 5.80
CA LEU A 126 4.98 0.11 5.01
C LEU A 126 3.80 0.74 4.29
N TYR A 127 3.60 0.35 3.04
CA TYR A 127 2.45 0.72 2.22
C TYR A 127 1.52 -0.49 2.12
N MET A 128 0.31 -0.36 2.66
CA MET A 128 -0.68 -1.44 2.70
C MET A 128 -1.97 -1.03 2.01
N GLY A 129 -2.40 -1.81 1.02
CA GLY A 129 -3.71 -1.64 0.41
C GLY A 129 -4.80 -2.20 1.30
N LEU A 130 -5.64 -1.34 1.87
CA LEU A 130 -6.91 -1.69 2.51
C LEU A 130 -8.01 -1.85 1.46
N GLU A 131 -8.05 -0.93 0.51
CA GLU A 131 -9.02 -0.72 -0.57
C GLU A 131 -10.41 -0.34 -0.06
N THR A 132 -10.95 -1.05 0.92
CA THR A 132 -12.25 -0.84 1.56
C THR A 132 -12.26 -1.43 2.98
N GLY A 133 -13.08 -0.89 3.87
CA GLY A 133 -13.41 -1.49 5.16
C GLY A 133 -14.63 -2.40 5.15
N ASP A 134 -15.37 -2.44 4.02
CA ASP A 134 -16.56 -3.26 3.88
C ASP A 134 -16.22 -4.72 3.55
N ASP A 135 -16.49 -5.64 4.46
CA ASP A 135 -16.14 -7.06 4.34
C ASP A 135 -16.83 -7.75 3.14
N VAL A 136 -18.04 -7.32 2.78
CA VAL A 136 -18.74 -7.83 1.59
C VAL A 136 -17.95 -7.46 0.33
N THR A 137 -17.51 -6.22 0.23
CA THR A 137 -16.68 -5.75 -0.88
C THR A 137 -15.30 -6.39 -0.86
N LEU A 138 -14.63 -6.51 0.30
CA LEU A 138 -13.35 -7.21 0.43
C LEU A 138 -13.40 -8.64 -0.11
N LYS A 139 -14.48 -9.36 0.21
CA LYS A 139 -14.72 -10.71 -0.31
C LYS A 139 -14.95 -10.69 -1.83
N LYS A 140 -15.79 -9.77 -2.34
CA LYS A 140 -16.11 -9.63 -3.77
C LYS A 140 -14.87 -9.33 -4.60
N ILE A 141 -14.00 -8.45 -4.12
CA ILE A 141 -12.75 -8.11 -4.83
C ILE A 141 -11.63 -9.12 -4.59
N ASN A 142 -11.90 -10.20 -3.88
CA ASN A 142 -10.93 -11.25 -3.52
C ASN A 142 -9.66 -10.67 -2.86
N LYS A 143 -9.83 -9.76 -1.89
CA LYS A 143 -8.70 -9.11 -1.20
C LYS A 143 -7.91 -10.10 -0.32
N GLY A 144 -8.59 -11.12 0.22
CA GLY A 144 -7.98 -12.24 0.95
C GLY A 144 -7.72 -11.98 2.43
N ALA A 145 -8.24 -10.89 2.95
CA ALA A 145 -8.30 -10.57 4.38
C ALA A 145 -9.58 -9.77 4.63
N GLY A 146 -10.19 -9.94 5.78
CA GLY A 146 -11.30 -9.11 6.25
C GLY A 146 -10.83 -7.85 6.96
N SER A 147 -11.79 -6.96 7.26
CA SER A 147 -11.53 -5.67 7.89
C SER A 147 -10.83 -5.82 9.25
N GLU A 148 -11.27 -6.75 10.06
CA GLU A 148 -10.71 -6.99 11.41
C GLU A 148 -9.26 -7.49 11.34
N GLU A 149 -8.94 -8.43 10.44
CA GLU A 149 -7.56 -8.87 10.23
C GLU A 149 -6.68 -7.69 9.78
N MET A 150 -7.20 -6.82 8.91
CA MET A 150 -6.48 -5.62 8.46
C MET A 150 -6.22 -4.64 9.60
N ILE A 151 -7.19 -4.45 10.51
CA ILE A 151 -7.01 -3.64 11.73
C ILE A 151 -5.90 -4.21 12.59
N GLN A 152 -5.94 -5.52 12.89
CA GLN A 152 -4.92 -6.18 13.71
C GLN A 152 -3.52 -6.05 13.10
N MET A 153 -3.39 -6.26 11.78
CA MET A 153 -2.12 -6.16 11.09
C MET A 153 -1.59 -4.72 11.02
N GLY A 154 -2.47 -3.75 10.82
CA GLY A 154 -2.12 -2.32 10.87
C GLY A 154 -1.62 -1.90 12.25
N LYS A 155 -2.35 -2.27 13.31
CA LYS A 155 -1.93 -2.02 14.71
C LYS A 155 -0.59 -2.68 15.03
N LYS A 156 -0.36 -3.91 14.55
CA LYS A 156 0.91 -4.62 14.75
C LYS A 156 2.09 -3.91 14.10
N ALA A 157 1.94 -3.39 12.87
CA ALA A 157 2.98 -2.61 12.20
C ALA A 157 3.30 -1.33 12.99
N ARG A 158 2.28 -0.63 13.48
CA ARG A 158 2.45 0.58 14.31
C ARG A 158 3.08 0.27 15.68
N ALA A 159 2.71 -0.84 16.31
CA ALA A 159 3.34 -1.28 17.56
C ALA A 159 4.84 -1.62 17.40
N ALA A 160 5.28 -1.91 16.18
CA ALA A 160 6.70 -2.03 15.83
C ALA A 160 7.34 -0.68 15.47
N GLU A 161 6.64 0.44 15.64
CA GLU A 161 7.08 1.80 15.29
C GLU A 161 7.41 1.99 13.80
N ILE A 162 6.87 1.13 12.94
CA ILE A 162 6.94 1.29 11.48
C ILE A 162 5.76 2.15 11.05
N LYS A 163 6.03 3.28 10.38
CA LYS A 163 4.98 4.13 9.83
C LYS A 163 4.13 3.35 8.83
N LEU A 164 2.84 3.66 8.81
CA LEU A 164 1.90 2.98 7.91
C LEU A 164 1.26 3.98 6.96
N SER A 165 1.28 3.66 5.68
CA SER A 165 0.52 4.33 4.63
C SER A 165 -0.55 3.38 4.10
N ILE A 166 -1.82 3.72 4.33
CA ILE A 166 -2.96 2.92 3.91
C ILE A 166 -3.51 3.47 2.60
N THR A 167 -3.70 2.61 1.61
CA THR A 167 -4.39 2.95 0.36
C THR A 167 -5.83 2.47 0.40
N VAL A 168 -6.76 3.32 0.00
CA VAL A 168 -8.18 3.03 -0.18
C VAL A 168 -8.62 3.38 -1.60
N LEU A 169 -9.63 2.69 -2.14
CA LEU A 169 -10.10 2.89 -3.50
C LEU A 169 -11.55 3.38 -3.49
N LEU A 170 -11.75 4.64 -3.87
CA LEU A 170 -13.07 5.22 -4.09
C LEU A 170 -13.76 4.50 -5.26
N GLY A 171 -15.03 4.22 -5.09
CA GLY A 171 -15.86 3.54 -6.10
C GLY A 171 -15.72 2.03 -6.16
N ILE A 172 -14.81 1.41 -5.38
CA ILE A 172 -14.55 -0.04 -5.44
C ILE A 172 -15.76 -0.91 -5.05
N ALA A 173 -16.65 -0.40 -4.23
CA ALA A 173 -17.86 -1.09 -3.80
C ALA A 173 -19.03 -1.01 -4.82
N GLY A 174 -18.88 -0.17 -5.85
CA GLY A 174 -19.95 0.14 -6.80
C GLY A 174 -21.07 0.95 -6.16
N LYS A 175 -22.05 1.35 -6.98
CA LYS A 175 -23.10 2.29 -6.57
C LYS A 175 -23.92 1.81 -5.37
N SER A 176 -24.28 0.53 -5.32
CA SER A 176 -25.19 0.00 -4.29
C SER A 176 -24.61 -0.05 -2.88
N ARG A 177 -23.27 -0.04 -2.73
CA ARG A 177 -22.60 -0.16 -1.43
C ARG A 177 -21.69 1.03 -1.08
N SER A 178 -21.69 2.08 -1.89
CA SER A 178 -20.82 3.25 -1.75
C SER A 178 -20.85 3.84 -0.34
N ASN A 179 -22.03 4.11 0.22
CA ASN A 179 -22.16 4.67 1.57
C ASN A 179 -21.63 3.73 2.68
N ILE A 180 -21.92 2.42 2.56
CA ILE A 180 -21.43 1.40 3.51
C ILE A 180 -19.90 1.33 3.43
N HIS A 181 -19.37 1.25 2.21
CA HIS A 181 -17.93 1.28 1.94
C HIS A 181 -17.25 2.49 2.60
N ALA A 182 -17.78 3.69 2.38
CA ALA A 182 -17.21 4.91 2.94
C ALA A 182 -17.16 4.88 4.47
N ARG A 183 -18.27 4.54 5.13
CA ARG A 183 -18.38 4.46 6.61
C ARG A 183 -17.49 3.39 7.20
N GLU A 184 -17.54 2.16 6.67
CA GLU A 184 -16.72 1.06 7.15
C GLU A 184 -15.24 1.30 6.91
N THR A 185 -14.86 1.93 5.79
CA THR A 185 -13.47 2.34 5.55
C THR A 185 -13.01 3.37 6.58
N GLY A 186 -13.83 4.37 6.87
CA GLY A 186 -13.55 5.33 7.94
C GLY A 186 -13.38 4.67 9.31
N ARG A 187 -14.24 3.70 9.66
CA ARG A 187 -14.13 2.90 10.89
C ARG A 187 -12.79 2.16 10.97
N VAL A 188 -12.41 1.47 9.89
CA VAL A 188 -11.15 0.72 9.83
C VAL A 188 -9.93 1.64 9.92
N LEU A 189 -9.94 2.77 9.18
CA LEU A 189 -8.88 3.77 9.25
C LEU A 189 -8.73 4.35 10.65
N THR A 190 -9.84 4.66 11.33
CA THR A 190 -9.86 5.10 12.73
C THR A 190 -9.24 4.07 13.66
N ALA A 191 -9.62 2.80 13.51
CA ALA A 191 -9.13 1.72 14.36
C ALA A 191 -7.62 1.43 14.17
N ILE A 192 -7.09 1.62 12.95
CA ILE A 192 -5.67 1.47 12.64
C ILE A 192 -4.90 2.72 13.07
N ASP A 193 -5.47 3.91 12.85
CA ASP A 193 -4.86 5.24 13.08
C ASP A 193 -3.50 5.41 12.34
N PRO A 194 -3.44 5.23 11.00
CA PRO A 194 -2.18 5.29 10.24
C PRO A 194 -1.64 6.72 10.13
N GLU A 195 -0.33 6.85 9.89
CA GLU A 195 0.31 8.15 9.63
C GLU A 195 -0.11 8.75 8.29
N TYR A 196 -0.42 7.90 7.31
CA TYR A 196 -0.83 8.34 5.97
C TYR A 196 -2.01 7.52 5.46
N VAL A 197 -2.95 8.22 4.86
CA VAL A 197 -4.02 7.62 4.05
C VAL A 197 -3.93 8.19 2.63
N GLY A 198 -3.94 7.32 1.63
CA GLY A 198 -4.05 7.68 0.22
C GLY A 198 -5.37 7.16 -0.36
N ALA A 199 -6.30 8.05 -0.67
CA ALA A 199 -7.52 7.70 -1.39
C ALA A 199 -7.29 7.90 -2.90
N LEU A 200 -7.54 6.86 -3.68
CA LEU A 200 -7.44 6.85 -5.13
C LEU A 200 -8.80 6.47 -5.72
N THR A 201 -9.17 7.06 -6.83
CA THR A 201 -10.37 6.63 -7.56
C THR A 201 -10.08 5.35 -8.34
N LEU A 202 -11.00 4.39 -8.26
CA LEU A 202 -10.93 3.14 -9.01
C LEU A 202 -10.81 3.41 -10.52
N MET A 203 -9.80 2.83 -11.12
CA MET A 203 -9.67 2.73 -12.58
C MET A 203 -9.97 1.29 -13.01
N LEU A 204 -10.90 1.14 -13.93
CA LEU A 204 -11.20 -0.16 -14.51
C LEU A 204 -10.10 -0.57 -15.49
N ILE A 205 -9.40 -1.64 -15.19
CA ILE A 205 -8.25 -2.10 -15.97
C ILE A 205 -8.69 -3.25 -16.88
N PRO A 206 -8.58 -3.12 -18.21
CA PRO A 206 -8.89 -4.20 -19.15
C PRO A 206 -8.15 -5.49 -18.78
N GLY A 207 -8.82 -6.64 -18.98
CA GLY A 207 -8.28 -7.96 -18.63
C GLY A 207 -8.41 -8.34 -17.16
N THR A 208 -9.01 -7.50 -16.31
CA THR A 208 -9.34 -7.86 -14.92
C THR A 208 -10.77 -8.36 -14.79
N PRO A 209 -11.06 -9.26 -13.81
CA PRO A 209 -12.42 -9.72 -13.56
C PRO A 209 -13.42 -8.59 -13.28
N LEU A 210 -13.01 -7.54 -12.54
CA LEU A 210 -13.87 -6.39 -12.25
C LEU A 210 -14.21 -5.60 -13.53
N TYR A 211 -13.26 -5.48 -14.46
CA TYR A 211 -13.54 -4.87 -15.77
C TYR A 211 -14.56 -5.69 -16.56
N GLN A 212 -14.48 -7.03 -16.51
CA GLN A 212 -15.45 -7.90 -17.14
C GLN A 212 -16.85 -7.75 -16.50
N ASP A 213 -16.92 -7.71 -15.15
CA ASP A 213 -18.17 -7.44 -14.44
C ASP A 213 -18.82 -6.10 -14.87
N TYR A 214 -18.00 -5.08 -15.09
CA TYR A 214 -18.47 -3.80 -15.62
C TYR A 214 -19.02 -3.93 -17.04
N ARG A 215 -18.30 -4.63 -17.92
CA ARG A 215 -18.76 -4.85 -19.31
C ARG A 215 -20.06 -5.66 -19.38
N ASP A 216 -20.24 -6.59 -18.46
CA ASP A 216 -21.42 -7.45 -18.36
C ASP A 216 -22.60 -6.75 -17.64
N GLY A 217 -22.47 -5.50 -17.21
CA GLY A 217 -23.51 -4.79 -16.46
C GLY A 217 -23.74 -5.32 -15.04
N LYS A 218 -22.75 -6.03 -14.45
CA LYS A 218 -22.78 -6.57 -13.08
C LYS A 218 -22.13 -5.63 -12.06
N PHE A 219 -21.36 -4.67 -12.53
CA PHE A 219 -20.71 -3.64 -11.73
C PHE A 219 -20.97 -2.26 -12.32
N PHE A 220 -21.38 -1.31 -11.49
CA PHE A 220 -21.66 0.07 -11.89
C PHE A 220 -20.70 1.01 -11.17
N LEU A 221 -19.93 1.78 -11.96
CA LEU A 221 -19.09 2.86 -11.41
C LEU A 221 -19.98 3.95 -10.82
N LEU A 222 -19.40 4.69 -9.88
CA LEU A 222 -19.99 5.92 -9.39
C LEU A 222 -19.78 7.04 -10.42
N GLU A 223 -20.80 7.91 -10.52
CA GLU A 223 -20.65 9.19 -11.19
C GLU A 223 -19.77 10.14 -10.35
N PRO A 224 -19.18 11.19 -10.94
CA PRO A 224 -18.29 12.10 -10.22
C PRO A 224 -18.86 12.66 -8.91
N ASP A 225 -20.12 13.06 -8.89
CA ASP A 225 -20.79 13.59 -7.69
C ASP A 225 -20.98 12.52 -6.61
N ASP A 226 -21.35 11.30 -7.00
CA ASP A 226 -21.44 10.15 -6.07
C ASP A 226 -20.05 9.82 -5.49
N MET A 227 -18.98 9.93 -6.30
CA MET A 227 -17.61 9.70 -5.87
C MET A 227 -17.14 10.75 -4.85
N LEU A 228 -17.49 12.02 -5.05
CA LEU A 228 -17.21 13.10 -4.10
C LEU A 228 -17.99 12.92 -2.81
N ASN A 229 -19.24 12.50 -2.87
CA ASN A 229 -20.06 12.18 -1.69
C ASN A 229 -19.49 10.98 -0.92
N GLU A 230 -19.00 9.95 -1.61
CA GLU A 230 -18.31 8.82 -0.98
C GLU A 230 -17.05 9.27 -0.25
N LEU A 231 -16.21 10.09 -0.90
CA LEU A 231 -14.99 10.64 -0.30
C LEU A 231 -15.31 11.50 0.95
N LYS A 232 -16.31 12.38 0.85
CA LYS A 232 -16.78 13.20 1.98
C LYS A 232 -17.21 12.32 3.15
N THR A 233 -18.09 11.34 2.90
CA THR A 233 -18.57 10.40 3.94
C THR A 233 -17.41 9.63 4.59
N MET A 234 -16.42 9.20 3.79
CA MET A 234 -15.24 8.49 4.29
C MET A 234 -14.40 9.39 5.21
N ILE A 235 -14.17 10.65 4.84
CA ILE A 235 -13.43 11.61 5.65
C ILE A 235 -14.20 11.91 6.95
N GLU A 236 -15.51 12.12 6.87
CA GLU A 236 -16.38 12.36 8.04
C GLU A 236 -16.34 11.19 9.04
N ALA A 237 -16.31 9.95 8.53
CA ALA A 237 -16.25 8.74 9.35
C ALA A 237 -14.84 8.39 9.86
N THR A 238 -13.79 9.13 9.43
CA THR A 238 -12.41 8.85 9.79
C THR A 238 -11.94 9.77 10.92
N GLU A 239 -11.47 9.19 12.04
CA GLU A 239 -10.84 9.89 13.14
C GLU A 239 -9.38 9.44 13.29
N LEU A 240 -8.43 10.31 12.95
CA LEU A 240 -7.00 10.03 13.10
C LEU A 240 -6.40 10.93 14.18
N SER A 241 -5.43 10.41 14.93
CA SER A 241 -4.75 11.21 15.96
C SER A 241 -3.86 12.31 15.36
N LYS A 242 -3.11 11.99 14.28
CA LYS A 242 -2.18 12.91 13.58
C LYS A 242 -1.98 12.56 12.11
N GLY A 243 -2.88 11.81 11.49
CA GLY A 243 -2.70 11.30 10.15
C GLY A 243 -2.84 12.35 9.04
N LEU A 244 -2.14 12.14 7.94
CA LEU A 244 -2.30 12.89 6.69
C LEU A 244 -3.20 12.10 5.75
N PHE A 245 -4.34 12.68 5.39
CA PHE A 245 -5.27 12.13 4.39
C PHE A 245 -5.03 12.81 3.04
N HIS A 246 -4.68 12.05 2.05
CA HIS A 246 -4.40 12.52 0.70
C HIS A 246 -5.37 11.87 -0.31
N ALA A 247 -6.08 12.70 -1.07
CA ALA A 247 -6.85 12.31 -2.23
C ALA A 247 -6.37 13.09 -3.47
N ASN A 248 -5.06 13.33 -3.58
CA ASN A 248 -4.44 14.15 -4.63
C ASN A 248 -3.77 13.34 -5.75
N HIS A 249 -4.15 12.07 -5.90
CA HIS A 249 -3.73 11.25 -7.04
C HIS A 249 -4.44 11.71 -8.32
N ALA A 250 -3.78 11.55 -9.47
CA ALA A 250 -4.33 11.97 -10.78
C ALA A 250 -5.64 11.29 -11.17
N SER A 251 -6.01 10.16 -10.53
CA SER A 251 -7.30 9.50 -10.73
C SER A 251 -8.48 10.19 -10.05
N ASN A 252 -8.23 11.13 -9.12
CA ASN A 252 -9.27 11.75 -8.32
C ASN A 252 -9.83 13.01 -8.99
N TYR A 253 -11.14 13.24 -8.84
CA TYR A 253 -11.82 14.41 -9.36
C TYR A 253 -11.50 15.70 -8.59
N LEU A 254 -11.22 15.58 -7.27
CA LEU A 254 -10.88 16.71 -6.40
C LEU A 254 -9.60 16.38 -5.62
N PRO A 255 -8.52 17.18 -5.78
CA PRO A 255 -7.30 16.95 -5.02
C PRO A 255 -7.47 17.48 -3.59
N ILE A 256 -7.43 16.58 -2.61
CA ILE A 256 -7.50 16.89 -1.19
C ILE A 256 -6.19 16.50 -0.51
N LYS A 257 -5.73 17.40 0.39
CA LYS A 257 -4.64 17.13 1.32
C LYS A 257 -5.03 17.72 2.67
N ALA A 258 -5.30 16.87 3.64
CA ALA A 258 -5.78 17.27 4.96
C ALA A 258 -5.00 16.56 6.07
N ARG A 259 -4.72 17.27 7.15
CA ARG A 259 -4.26 16.69 8.42
C ARG A 259 -5.47 16.47 9.31
N LEU A 260 -5.80 15.23 9.59
CA LEU A 260 -6.90 14.91 10.49
C LEU A 260 -6.41 14.80 11.95
N PRO A 261 -7.18 15.30 12.95
CA PRO A 261 -8.53 15.90 12.82
C PRO A 261 -8.50 17.39 12.50
N LYS A 262 -7.33 18.06 12.52
CA LYS A 262 -7.19 19.53 12.45
C LYS A 262 -7.95 20.17 11.28
N ASP A 263 -7.83 19.60 10.10
CA ASP A 263 -8.37 20.18 8.86
C ASP A 263 -9.75 19.62 8.48
N LYS A 264 -10.32 18.68 9.29
CA LYS A 264 -11.54 17.93 8.94
C LYS A 264 -12.74 18.83 8.57
N LYS A 265 -12.91 19.96 9.28
CA LYS A 265 -14.02 20.91 9.00
C LYS A 265 -13.82 21.76 7.75
N LYS A 266 -12.59 21.78 7.19
CA LYS A 266 -12.25 22.57 6.00
C LYS A 266 -12.18 21.72 4.74
N THR A 267 -12.22 20.42 4.91
CA THR A 267 -12.13 19.41 3.86
C THR A 267 -13.50 18.89 3.49
#